data_3986f33519f4d007c8c3bb3c8c6ff8aa
#
_entry.id   3986f33519f4d007c8c3bb3c8c6ff8aa
#
_cell.length_a   1.000
_cell.length_b   1.000
_cell.length_c   1.000
_cell.angle_alpha   90.00
_cell.angle_beta   90.00
_cell.angle_gamma   90.00
#
_symmetry.space_group_name_H-M   'P 1'
#
loop_
_entity.id
_entity.type
_entity.pdbx_description
1 polymer ?
#
loop_
_entity_poly.entity_id
_entity_poly.type
_entity_poly.pdbx_seq_one_letter_code
_entity_poly.pdbx_strand_id
1 'polypeptide(L)'
;MSKKRPVAVALAGALCLVTTACADATGTTGAAAEASATAARPGYPVTLENCGVTQKFTEAPSRVVVMNGASVAEVSTLLALGLGDSVVANQQSYGMSEVEGRAEAIKALPDGGVELNEAYDVPREAMIGLRPDLVLSTTSYGFDEKNGFATREQLKDVGARTYVSPQGCDQDTSKMTIADSYALLRDMGRVFDRSDRAERLIAASEKNIAGVSAKVKGEKRPKVMVLFSNMAMGGNDFSSIVAKGIYNDILAEAGGTNAFASASKTSFADLSKEKVAATDVDALVVIGYNDPNPAAYARKLLKEFPQWPAAKNNTYVALSDSMYLGPSNDLAVTKIAEMLHPDTF
;
A
#
# COMPACT_ATOMS: atom_id res chain seq x y z
N MET A 1 -11.25 62.47 20.54
CA MET A 1 -11.52 62.84 21.96
C MET A 1 -11.12 61.64 22.81
N SER A 2 -9.95 61.76 23.43
CA SER A 2 -9.71 62.02 24.86
C SER A 2 -10.05 60.83 25.74
N LYS A 3 -9.21 60.25 26.59
CA LYS A 3 -8.09 60.61 27.48
C LYS A 3 -7.46 59.28 27.97
N LYS A 4 -6.20 59.02 27.95
CA LYS A 4 -5.11 59.19 28.93
C LYS A 4 -5.58 59.02 30.42
N ARG A 5 -5.00 58.13 31.24
CA ARG A 5 -3.66 57.97 31.83
C ARG A 5 -3.69 57.05 33.06
N PRO A 6 -2.61 56.86 33.77
CA PRO A 6 -2.00 55.59 34.19
C PRO A 6 -1.94 55.49 35.74
N VAL A 7 -1.47 54.34 36.27
CA VAL A 7 -0.83 54.31 37.62
C VAL A 7 0.21 53.20 37.68
N ALA A 8 1.26 53.58 38.29
CA ALA A 8 2.57 53.05 38.46
C ALA A 8 2.74 52.42 39.88
N VAL A 9 3.82 51.62 39.99
CA VAL A 9 4.77 51.52 41.13
C VAL A 9 4.38 50.59 42.31
N ALA A 10 5.17 49.56 42.58
CA ALA A 10 6.13 49.56 43.67
C ALA A 10 7.05 48.32 43.64
N LEU A 11 8.32 48.62 43.79
CA LEU A 11 9.45 47.76 44.15
C LEU A 11 9.32 47.16 45.56
N ALA A 12 9.85 45.92 45.74
CA ALA A 12 10.51 45.56 46.97
C ALA A 12 11.56 44.47 46.69
N GLY A 13 12.80 44.80 46.85
CA GLY A 13 13.97 43.95 46.79
C GLY A 13 14.21 43.19 48.07
N ALA A 14 14.83 42.07 47.98
CA ALA A 14 15.54 41.42 49.07
C ALA A 14 16.85 40.84 48.56
N LEU A 15 17.91 41.47 48.96
CA LEU A 15 19.33 41.15 48.78
C LEU A 15 19.69 40.15 49.88
N CYS A 16 20.29 39.01 49.53
CA CYS A 16 21.06 38.20 50.49
C CYS A 16 22.41 37.86 49.89
N LEU A 17 23.39 38.39 50.56
CA LEU A 17 24.84 38.28 50.30
C LEU A 17 25.42 36.99 50.91
N VAL A 18 26.35 36.40 50.21
CA VAL A 18 27.72 35.94 50.53
C VAL A 18 27.89 34.64 51.31
N THR A 19 28.68 33.71 50.78
CA THR A 19 30.06 33.50 51.25
C THR A 19 30.89 32.72 50.26
N THR A 20 32.03 33.28 49.89
CA THR A 20 33.15 32.67 49.20
C THR A 20 33.91 31.66 50.10
N ALA A 21 34.23 30.50 49.58
CA ALA A 21 35.32 29.69 50.05
C ALA A 21 36.14 29.18 48.83
N CYS A 22 37.33 29.69 48.68
CA CYS A 22 38.37 29.16 47.80
C CYS A 22 38.92 27.87 48.36
N ALA A 23 39.06 26.84 47.53
CA ALA A 23 40.05 25.77 47.71
C ALA A 23 40.56 25.34 46.33
N ASP A 24 41.86 25.53 46.10
CA ASP A 24 42.60 25.02 44.95
C ASP A 24 42.60 23.50 44.96
N ALA A 25 42.32 22.91 43.77
CA ALA A 25 42.83 21.60 43.43
C ALA A 25 42.88 21.47 41.90
N THR A 26 44.08 21.44 41.37
CA THR A 26 44.40 21.06 40.00
C THR A 26 43.90 19.67 39.70
N GLY A 27 43.02 19.56 38.67
CA GLY A 27 42.58 18.27 38.14
C GLY A 27 42.04 18.44 36.70
N THR A 28 42.90 18.07 35.75
CA THR A 28 42.54 17.96 34.35
C THR A 28 41.43 16.93 34.19
N THR A 29 40.21 17.34 33.87
CA THR A 29 39.17 16.43 33.44
C THR A 29 38.64 16.91 32.10
N GLY A 30 38.81 16.07 31.10
CA GLY A 30 38.23 16.25 29.77
C GLY A 30 36.72 16.42 29.85
N ALA A 31 36.22 17.44 29.19
CA ALA A 31 34.78 17.63 28.97
C ALA A 31 34.28 16.44 28.13
N ALA A 32 33.70 15.46 28.81
CA ALA A 32 32.80 14.53 28.15
C ALA A 32 31.57 15.37 27.69
N ALA A 33 31.43 15.51 26.38
CA ALA A 33 30.19 16.01 25.80
C ALA A 33 29.08 15.07 26.24
N GLU A 34 28.25 15.49 27.17
CA GLU A 34 26.98 14.86 27.48
C GLU A 34 26.15 14.88 26.18
N ALA A 35 26.10 13.73 25.52
CA ALA A 35 25.11 13.50 24.47
C ALA A 35 23.76 13.70 25.12
N SER A 36 23.08 14.80 24.80
CA SER A 36 21.70 15.03 25.17
C SER A 36 20.88 13.83 24.71
N ALA A 37 20.53 12.96 25.63
CA ALA A 37 19.59 11.89 25.36
C ALA A 37 18.26 12.56 24.99
N THR A 38 17.97 12.63 23.70
CA THR A 38 16.68 13.09 23.20
C THR A 38 15.63 12.21 23.88
N ALA A 39 14.74 12.81 24.66
CA ALA A 39 13.69 12.09 25.37
C ALA A 39 12.93 11.23 24.35
N ALA A 40 12.84 9.92 24.60
CA ALA A 40 12.14 8.99 23.72
C ALA A 40 10.71 9.47 23.57
N ARG A 41 10.27 9.66 22.32
CA ARG A 41 8.87 9.97 22.02
C ARG A 41 8.01 8.75 22.39
N PRO A 42 6.81 8.92 22.98
CA PRO A 42 5.91 7.81 23.23
C PRO A 42 5.71 6.97 21.95
N GLY A 43 5.78 5.65 22.06
CA GLY A 43 5.66 4.73 20.92
C GLY A 43 6.95 4.47 20.14
N TYR A 44 8.04 5.22 20.39
CA TYR A 44 9.32 5.03 19.71
C TYR A 44 10.44 4.64 20.67
N PRO A 45 11.49 3.92 20.21
CA PRO A 45 11.73 3.50 18.81
C PRO A 45 10.89 2.31 18.37
N VAL A 46 10.48 2.31 17.10
CA VAL A 46 9.87 1.16 16.42
C VAL A 46 10.95 0.44 15.62
N THR A 47 10.99 -0.88 15.73
CA THR A 47 11.90 -1.73 14.94
C THR A 47 11.09 -2.73 14.13
N LEU A 48 11.40 -2.85 12.84
CA LEU A 48 10.83 -3.81 11.90
C LEU A 48 11.95 -4.59 11.19
N GLU A 49 11.73 -5.88 11.00
CA GLU A 49 12.51 -6.68 10.05
C GLU A 49 11.81 -6.63 8.69
N ASN A 50 12.55 -6.21 7.67
CA ASN A 50 11.99 -6.06 6.32
C ASN A 50 12.99 -6.48 5.25
N CYS A 51 12.72 -7.59 4.57
CA CYS A 51 13.61 -8.22 3.59
C CYS A 51 15.03 -8.47 4.15
N GLY A 52 15.13 -9.04 5.35
CA GLY A 52 16.41 -9.35 6.00
C GLY A 52 17.19 -8.11 6.50
N VAL A 53 16.58 -6.94 6.51
CA VAL A 53 17.19 -5.70 7.01
C VAL A 53 16.36 -5.16 8.17
N THR A 54 17.05 -4.94 9.31
CA THR A 54 16.44 -4.29 10.47
C THR A 54 16.29 -2.79 10.22
N GLN A 55 15.07 -2.29 10.25
CA GLN A 55 14.71 -0.88 10.13
C GLN A 55 14.33 -0.33 11.49
N LYS A 56 14.97 0.76 11.91
CA LYS A 56 14.69 1.42 13.19
C LYS A 56 14.20 2.84 12.96
N PHE A 57 13.00 3.11 13.46
CA PHE A 57 12.35 4.42 13.42
C PHE A 57 12.40 5.03 14.83
N THR A 58 12.95 6.23 14.96
CA THR A 58 13.02 6.98 16.22
C THR A 58 11.88 7.98 16.37
N GLU A 59 11.14 8.20 15.30
CA GLU A 59 9.96 9.05 15.20
C GLU A 59 9.14 8.65 13.96
N ALA A 60 7.91 9.16 13.85
CA ALA A 60 7.09 8.95 12.67
C ALA A 60 7.72 9.61 11.43
N PRO A 61 7.78 8.92 10.30
CA PRO A 61 8.20 9.52 9.04
C PRO A 61 7.30 10.69 8.63
N SER A 62 7.90 11.71 8.05
CA SER A 62 7.23 12.93 7.60
C SER A 62 7.45 13.24 6.13
N ARG A 63 8.37 12.53 5.47
CA ARG A 63 8.75 12.71 4.07
C ARG A 63 8.78 11.36 3.36
N VAL A 64 7.59 10.88 3.02
CA VAL A 64 7.41 9.55 2.41
C VAL A 64 7.43 9.66 0.90
N VAL A 65 8.24 8.83 0.26
CA VAL A 65 8.19 8.58 -1.18
C VAL A 65 7.59 7.19 -1.41
N VAL A 66 6.56 7.13 -2.26
CA VAL A 66 5.90 5.88 -2.66
C VAL A 66 6.25 5.59 -4.12
N MET A 67 6.98 4.50 -4.34
CA MET A 67 7.40 4.07 -5.67
C MET A 67 6.26 3.40 -6.43
N ASN A 68 6.34 3.37 -7.76
CA ASN A 68 5.26 2.90 -8.63
C ASN A 68 4.83 1.44 -8.32
N GLY A 69 5.75 0.49 -8.44
CA GLY A 69 5.49 -0.92 -8.13
C GLY A 69 4.32 -1.58 -8.86
N ALA A 70 3.72 -0.91 -9.86
CA ALA A 70 2.48 -1.33 -10.54
C ALA A 70 1.35 -1.70 -9.54
N SER A 71 1.22 -0.92 -8.47
CA SER A 71 0.33 -1.17 -7.33
C SER A 71 -0.17 0.16 -6.77
N VAL A 72 -1.19 0.13 -5.94
CA VAL A 72 -1.59 1.25 -5.05
C VAL A 72 -1.67 0.79 -3.59
N ALA A 73 -1.03 -0.32 -3.26
CA ALA A 73 -1.08 -0.93 -1.93
C ALA A 73 -0.61 0.03 -0.84
N GLU A 74 0.55 0.62 -1.05
CA GLU A 74 1.23 1.47 -0.08
C GLU A 74 0.51 2.80 0.07
N VAL A 75 0.19 3.48 -1.04
CA VAL A 75 -0.50 4.78 -1.01
C VAL A 75 -1.92 4.64 -0.45
N SER A 76 -2.66 3.59 -0.81
CA SER A 76 -4.00 3.32 -0.27
C SER A 76 -3.94 3.04 1.24
N THR A 77 -2.90 2.32 1.71
CA THR A 77 -2.66 2.07 3.13
C THR A 77 -2.37 3.37 3.89
N LEU A 78 -1.48 4.23 3.36
CA LEU A 78 -1.19 5.53 3.97
C LEU A 78 -2.45 6.41 4.07
N LEU A 79 -3.24 6.50 3.00
CA LEU A 79 -4.49 7.26 3.00
C LEU A 79 -5.53 6.68 3.97
N ALA A 80 -5.65 5.35 4.07
CA ALA A 80 -6.54 4.71 5.04
C ALA A 80 -6.13 5.01 6.49
N LEU A 81 -4.82 5.14 6.74
CA LEU A 81 -4.28 5.54 8.04
C LEU A 81 -4.35 7.06 8.31
N GLY A 82 -4.72 7.89 7.31
CA GLY A 82 -4.78 9.35 7.43
C GLY A 82 -3.41 10.01 7.34
N LEU A 83 -2.52 9.48 6.51
CA LEU A 83 -1.11 9.87 6.38
C LEU A 83 -0.78 10.56 5.05
N GLY A 84 -1.78 11.04 4.31
CA GLY A 84 -1.58 11.72 3.03
C GLY A 84 -0.61 12.90 3.10
N ASP A 85 -0.66 13.68 4.18
CA ASP A 85 0.20 14.86 4.38
C ASP A 85 1.68 14.51 4.56
N SER A 86 2.01 13.26 4.86
CA SER A 86 3.40 12.78 4.96
C SER A 86 3.99 12.41 3.59
N VAL A 87 3.17 12.28 2.54
CA VAL A 87 3.63 11.88 1.21
C VAL A 87 4.19 13.10 0.48
N VAL A 88 5.46 13.04 0.09
CA VAL A 88 6.15 14.09 -0.68
C VAL A 88 6.30 13.75 -2.16
N ALA A 89 6.23 12.45 -2.50
CA ALA A 89 6.14 11.99 -3.88
C ALA A 89 5.39 10.65 -3.93
N ASN A 90 4.38 10.57 -4.78
CA ASN A 90 3.62 9.35 -5.02
C ASN A 90 3.66 9.00 -6.50
N GLN A 91 4.13 7.80 -6.83
CA GLN A 91 4.16 7.28 -8.20
C GLN A 91 3.08 6.23 -8.45
N GLN A 92 2.27 5.89 -7.44
CA GLN A 92 1.15 4.96 -7.58
C GLN A 92 -0.11 5.70 -7.98
N SER A 93 -0.77 5.26 -9.05
CA SER A 93 -2.04 5.85 -9.51
C SER A 93 -2.91 4.82 -10.20
N TYR A 94 -4.24 4.93 -9.99
CA TYR A 94 -5.24 4.13 -10.71
C TYR A 94 -6.37 5.00 -11.22
N GLY A 95 -7.09 4.49 -12.24
CA GLY A 95 -8.22 5.19 -12.87
C GLY A 95 -9.49 5.18 -12.03
N MET A 96 -9.67 4.20 -11.11
CA MET A 96 -10.84 4.04 -10.25
C MET A 96 -10.49 3.35 -8.94
N SER A 97 -11.40 3.41 -7.96
CA SER A 97 -11.32 2.71 -6.68
C SER A 97 -12.71 2.29 -6.21
N GLU A 98 -12.81 1.19 -5.48
CA GLU A 98 -14.04 0.76 -4.78
C GLU A 98 -14.31 1.58 -3.51
N VAL A 99 -13.31 2.30 -3.01
CA VAL A 99 -13.46 3.23 -1.88
C VAL A 99 -13.78 4.62 -2.43
N GLU A 100 -14.92 5.17 -2.02
CA GLU A 100 -15.36 6.50 -2.44
C GLU A 100 -14.29 7.58 -2.19
N GLY A 101 -14.00 8.41 -3.20
CA GLY A 101 -13.01 9.49 -3.14
C GLY A 101 -11.54 9.04 -3.09
N ARG A 102 -11.25 7.74 -3.08
CA ARG A 102 -9.88 7.24 -2.96
C ARG A 102 -9.04 7.54 -4.21
N ALA A 103 -9.59 7.30 -5.41
CA ALA A 103 -8.87 7.55 -6.65
C ALA A 103 -8.50 9.03 -6.79
N GLU A 104 -9.42 9.94 -6.44
CA GLU A 104 -9.20 11.39 -6.42
C GLU A 104 -8.17 11.78 -5.36
N ALA A 105 -8.24 11.17 -4.17
CA ALA A 105 -7.27 11.42 -3.10
C ALA A 105 -5.86 10.97 -3.49
N ILE A 106 -5.70 9.82 -4.15
CA ILE A 106 -4.41 9.35 -4.68
C ILE A 106 -3.87 10.33 -5.72
N LYS A 107 -4.73 10.74 -6.67
CA LYS A 107 -4.35 11.68 -7.73
C LYS A 107 -3.99 13.08 -7.23
N ALA A 108 -4.54 13.49 -6.09
CA ALA A 108 -4.25 14.79 -5.47
C ALA A 108 -2.93 14.82 -4.69
N LEU A 109 -2.30 13.68 -4.44
CA LEU A 109 -0.98 13.64 -3.78
C LEU A 109 0.10 14.22 -4.68
N PRO A 110 1.15 14.84 -4.11
CA PRO A 110 2.27 15.34 -4.88
C PRO A 110 3.00 14.20 -5.59
N ASP A 111 3.45 14.43 -6.82
CA ASP A 111 4.32 13.54 -7.59
C ASP A 111 5.81 13.80 -7.33
N GLY A 112 6.13 14.84 -6.56
CA GLY A 112 7.49 15.28 -6.25
C GLY A 112 8.16 16.05 -7.40
N GLY A 113 7.46 16.33 -8.48
CA GLY A 113 8.04 16.96 -9.68
C GLY A 113 9.11 16.12 -10.35
N VAL A 114 9.00 14.79 -10.26
CA VAL A 114 10.02 13.84 -10.72
C VAL A 114 9.68 13.30 -12.10
N GLU A 115 10.65 13.34 -13.01
CA GLU A 115 10.60 12.57 -14.26
C GLU A 115 11.01 11.12 -13.98
N LEU A 116 10.12 10.18 -14.34
CA LEU A 116 10.40 8.75 -14.19
C LEU A 116 11.40 8.29 -15.25
N ASN A 117 12.21 7.29 -14.91
CA ASN A 117 13.15 6.70 -15.88
C ASN A 117 12.45 5.69 -16.81
N GLU A 118 13.22 5.03 -17.69
CA GLU A 118 12.70 4.02 -18.63
C GLU A 118 12.10 2.78 -17.93
N ALA A 119 12.41 2.57 -16.64
CA ALA A 119 11.81 1.54 -15.82
C ALA A 119 10.52 2.01 -15.10
N TYR A 120 10.01 3.19 -15.46
CA TYR A 120 8.77 3.80 -14.98
C TYR A 120 8.72 4.06 -13.47
N ASP A 121 9.88 4.38 -12.86
CA ASP A 121 9.94 4.77 -11.45
C ASP A 121 11.01 5.83 -11.18
N VAL A 122 11.13 6.26 -9.92
CA VAL A 122 11.97 7.39 -9.48
C VAL A 122 13.45 7.05 -9.64
N PRO A 123 14.22 7.76 -10.48
CA PRO A 123 15.65 7.52 -10.62
C PRO A 123 16.41 7.91 -9.34
N ARG A 124 17.59 7.29 -9.13
CA ARG A 124 18.41 7.41 -7.92
C ARG A 124 18.66 8.86 -7.50
N GLU A 125 19.09 9.70 -8.43
CA GLU A 125 19.45 11.10 -8.15
C GLU A 125 18.23 11.91 -7.71
N ALA A 126 17.08 11.71 -8.37
CA ALA A 126 15.83 12.34 -7.99
C ALA A 126 15.34 11.87 -6.62
N MET A 127 15.44 10.56 -6.35
CA MET A 127 15.10 9.98 -5.05
C MET A 127 15.90 10.61 -3.91
N ILE A 128 17.22 10.72 -4.07
CA ILE A 128 18.09 11.37 -3.08
C ILE A 128 17.74 12.86 -2.94
N GLY A 129 17.45 13.52 -4.06
CA GLY A 129 17.05 14.94 -4.10
C GLY A 129 15.75 15.24 -3.35
N LEU A 130 14.81 14.30 -3.31
CA LEU A 130 13.56 14.39 -2.54
C LEU A 130 13.80 14.36 -1.01
N ARG A 131 14.97 13.93 -0.56
CA ARG A 131 15.33 13.78 0.88
C ARG A 131 14.25 13.05 1.67
N PRO A 132 13.87 11.83 1.28
CA PRO A 132 12.89 11.07 2.02
C PRO A 132 13.43 10.65 3.40
N ASP A 133 12.53 10.43 4.35
CA ASP A 133 12.83 9.70 5.59
C ASP A 133 12.29 8.26 5.54
N LEU A 134 11.35 7.99 4.62
CA LEU A 134 10.86 6.66 4.30
C LEU A 134 10.58 6.51 2.80
N VAL A 135 11.03 5.41 2.20
CA VAL A 135 10.69 5.01 0.82
C VAL A 135 9.94 3.68 0.87
N LEU A 136 8.75 3.65 0.28
CA LEU A 136 7.90 2.46 0.17
C LEU A 136 7.94 1.90 -1.25
N SER A 137 8.04 0.58 -1.35
CA SER A 137 7.94 -0.14 -2.62
C SER A 137 7.14 -1.43 -2.44
N THR A 138 6.36 -1.81 -3.43
CA THR A 138 5.61 -3.08 -3.42
C THR A 138 6.55 -4.29 -3.45
N THR A 139 7.65 -4.19 -4.18
CA THR A 139 8.65 -5.27 -4.29
C THR A 139 10.08 -4.74 -4.17
N SER A 140 11.03 -5.62 -3.95
CA SER A 140 12.47 -5.26 -3.93
C SER A 140 12.99 -4.72 -5.27
N TYR A 141 12.25 -4.87 -6.37
CA TYR A 141 12.57 -4.29 -7.68
C TYR A 141 12.80 -2.77 -7.61
N GLY A 142 12.03 -2.03 -6.81
CA GLY A 142 12.16 -0.59 -6.64
C GLY A 142 13.48 -0.13 -6.01
N PHE A 143 14.32 -1.07 -5.54
CA PHE A 143 15.65 -0.78 -4.96
C PHE A 143 16.79 -1.44 -5.76
N ASP A 144 16.52 -1.86 -7.00
CA ASP A 144 17.53 -2.50 -7.85
C ASP A 144 18.31 -1.45 -8.65
N GLU A 145 19.61 -1.32 -8.35
CA GLU A 145 20.52 -0.39 -9.01
C GLU A 145 20.62 -0.62 -10.53
N LYS A 146 20.42 -1.86 -11.01
CA LYS A 146 20.44 -2.17 -12.44
C LYS A 146 19.34 -1.46 -13.23
N ASN A 147 18.28 -1.06 -12.55
CA ASN A 147 17.17 -0.30 -13.12
C ASN A 147 17.34 1.23 -12.91
N GLY A 148 18.50 1.68 -12.42
CA GLY A 148 18.78 3.10 -12.15
C GLY A 148 18.16 3.62 -10.86
N PHE A 149 17.70 2.75 -9.95
CA PHE A 149 17.09 3.14 -8.68
C PHE A 149 18.13 3.28 -7.56
N ALA A 150 17.76 4.02 -6.50
CA ALA A 150 18.57 4.06 -5.28
C ALA A 150 18.45 2.72 -4.54
N THR A 151 19.59 2.16 -4.14
CA THR A 151 19.59 0.95 -3.32
C THR A 151 19.18 1.26 -1.87
N ARG A 152 18.75 0.24 -1.13
CA ARG A 152 18.40 0.38 0.30
C ARG A 152 19.60 0.87 1.13
N GLU A 153 20.83 0.51 0.76
CA GLU A 153 22.04 0.96 1.41
C GLU A 153 22.30 2.45 1.14
N GLN A 154 22.26 2.89 -0.12
CA GLN A 154 22.40 4.30 -0.48
C GLN A 154 21.36 5.19 0.21
N LEU A 155 20.11 4.73 0.33
CA LEU A 155 19.05 5.44 1.05
C LEU A 155 19.32 5.52 2.55
N LYS A 156 19.81 4.44 3.15
CA LYS A 156 20.24 4.42 4.56
C LYS A 156 21.35 5.42 4.83
N ASP A 157 22.34 5.54 3.93
CA ASP A 157 23.47 6.45 4.08
C ASP A 157 23.05 7.94 4.07
N VAL A 158 21.94 8.27 3.42
CA VAL A 158 21.34 9.60 3.47
C VAL A 158 20.24 9.76 4.54
N GLY A 159 20.10 8.77 5.42
CA GLY A 159 19.20 8.82 6.57
C GLY A 159 17.78 8.28 6.30
N ALA A 160 17.46 7.86 5.08
CA ALA A 160 16.17 7.30 4.75
C ALA A 160 16.04 5.84 5.23
N ARG A 161 14.83 5.46 5.62
CA ARG A 161 14.41 4.07 5.82
C ARG A 161 13.72 3.57 4.57
N THR A 162 13.71 2.26 4.38
CA THR A 162 13.06 1.64 3.23
C THR A 162 12.13 0.53 3.70
N TYR A 163 11.02 0.36 3.02
CA TYR A 163 10.10 -0.73 3.30
C TYR A 163 9.61 -1.35 1.99
N VAL A 164 9.66 -2.66 1.92
CA VAL A 164 9.07 -3.48 0.85
C VAL A 164 7.84 -4.16 1.43
N SER A 165 6.74 -4.13 0.70
CA SER A 165 5.50 -4.76 1.15
C SER A 165 5.66 -6.26 1.41
N PRO A 166 4.85 -6.86 2.29
CA PRO A 166 4.94 -8.29 2.62
C PRO A 166 4.92 -9.16 1.37
N GLN A 167 5.74 -10.20 1.36
CA GLN A 167 5.98 -11.10 0.21
C GLN A 167 6.60 -10.43 -1.04
N GLY A 168 6.94 -9.13 -1.00
CA GLY A 168 7.59 -8.44 -2.11
C GLY A 168 9.12 -8.58 -2.16
N CYS A 169 9.73 -9.20 -1.14
CA CYS A 169 11.19 -9.24 -0.99
C CYS A 169 11.90 -9.99 -2.12
N ASP A 170 11.33 -11.07 -2.62
CA ASP A 170 11.84 -11.90 -3.72
C ASP A 170 11.14 -11.62 -5.05
N GLN A 171 10.34 -10.55 -5.14
CA GLN A 171 9.58 -10.13 -6.32
C GLN A 171 8.52 -11.15 -6.79
N ASP A 172 8.22 -12.16 -5.99
CA ASP A 172 7.21 -13.18 -6.29
C ASP A 172 5.86 -12.83 -5.62
N THR A 173 5.01 -12.12 -6.34
CA THR A 173 3.68 -11.73 -5.86
C THR A 173 2.68 -12.89 -5.81
N SER A 174 3.07 -14.08 -6.30
CA SER A 174 2.17 -15.26 -6.28
C SER A 174 1.89 -15.81 -4.89
N LYS A 175 2.64 -15.38 -3.90
CA LYS A 175 2.47 -15.76 -2.48
C LYS A 175 1.67 -14.74 -1.69
N MET A 176 1.40 -13.55 -2.22
CA MET A 176 0.63 -12.52 -1.54
C MET A 176 -0.80 -12.97 -1.26
N THR A 177 -1.31 -12.64 -0.08
CA THR A 177 -2.65 -12.97 0.42
C THR A 177 -3.31 -11.75 1.05
N ILE A 178 -4.56 -11.87 1.45
CA ILE A 178 -5.26 -10.83 2.25
C ILE A 178 -4.54 -10.61 3.59
N ALA A 179 -3.95 -11.65 4.19
CA ALA A 179 -3.19 -11.51 5.44
C ALA A 179 -1.97 -10.58 5.29
N ASP A 180 -1.34 -10.54 4.11
CA ASP A 180 -0.24 -9.63 3.82
C ASP A 180 -0.70 -8.17 3.73
N SER A 181 -1.94 -7.93 3.29
CA SER A 181 -2.57 -6.60 3.38
C SER A 181 -2.69 -6.13 4.84
N TYR A 182 -3.06 -7.02 5.73
CA TYR A 182 -3.13 -6.72 7.17
C TYR A 182 -1.75 -6.52 7.78
N ALA A 183 -0.74 -7.29 7.35
CA ALA A 183 0.63 -7.08 7.78
C ALA A 183 1.16 -5.70 7.35
N LEU A 184 0.90 -5.28 6.11
CA LEU A 184 1.23 -3.93 5.63
C LEU A 184 0.55 -2.84 6.47
N LEU A 185 -0.76 -2.99 6.76
CA LEU A 185 -1.49 -2.06 7.63
C LEU A 185 -0.90 -1.98 9.03
N ARG A 186 -0.55 -3.12 9.66
CA ARG A 186 0.05 -3.17 10.99
C ARG A 186 1.41 -2.52 11.02
N ASP A 187 2.26 -2.82 10.04
CA ASP A 187 3.61 -2.26 9.98
C ASP A 187 3.57 -0.74 9.80
N MET A 188 2.74 -0.24 8.89
CA MET A 188 2.56 1.21 8.74
C MET A 188 1.89 1.82 9.96
N GLY A 189 0.92 1.14 10.58
CA GLY A 189 0.32 1.55 11.84
C GLY A 189 1.35 1.74 12.96
N ARG A 190 2.30 0.81 13.09
CA ARG A 190 3.41 0.89 14.07
C ARG A 190 4.38 2.00 13.74
N VAL A 191 4.82 2.09 12.47
CA VAL A 191 5.81 3.08 12.01
C VAL A 191 5.32 4.51 12.17
N PHE A 192 4.02 4.76 12.01
CA PHE A 192 3.42 6.10 12.07
C PHE A 192 2.62 6.38 13.35
N ASP A 193 2.73 5.54 14.38
CA ASP A 193 1.93 5.67 15.62
C ASP A 193 0.42 5.75 15.33
N ARG A 194 -0.06 4.83 14.47
CA ARG A 194 -1.47 4.67 14.08
C ARG A 194 -1.98 3.25 14.29
N SER A 195 -1.36 2.49 15.21
CA SER A 195 -1.68 1.07 15.46
C SER A 195 -3.16 0.86 15.77
N ASP A 196 -3.78 1.69 16.59
CA ASP A 196 -5.21 1.57 16.92
C ASP A 196 -6.10 1.74 15.69
N ARG A 197 -5.72 2.62 14.76
CA ARG A 197 -6.46 2.81 13.51
C ARG A 197 -6.28 1.63 12.58
N ALA A 198 -5.05 1.12 12.46
CA ALA A 198 -4.75 -0.07 11.67
C ALA A 198 -5.56 -1.27 12.15
N GLU A 199 -5.56 -1.57 13.45
CA GLU A 199 -6.30 -2.71 14.00
C GLU A 199 -7.81 -2.56 13.84
N ARG A 200 -8.37 -1.35 13.95
CA ARG A 200 -9.81 -1.14 13.65
C ARG A 200 -10.15 -1.42 12.19
N LEU A 201 -9.32 -1.02 11.24
CA LEU A 201 -9.51 -1.29 9.82
C LEU A 201 -9.43 -2.79 9.53
N ILE A 202 -8.45 -3.46 10.12
CA ILE A 202 -8.27 -4.92 9.98
C ILE A 202 -9.47 -5.66 10.55
N ALA A 203 -9.87 -5.36 11.78
CA ALA A 203 -11.01 -6.03 12.42
C ALA A 203 -12.32 -5.83 11.65
N ALA A 204 -12.54 -4.64 11.06
CA ALA A 204 -13.69 -4.39 10.20
C ALA A 204 -13.65 -5.23 8.93
N SER A 205 -12.48 -5.30 8.26
CA SER A 205 -12.28 -6.10 7.05
C SER A 205 -12.44 -7.60 7.34
N GLU A 206 -11.80 -8.13 8.38
CA GLU A 206 -11.92 -9.54 8.79
C GLU A 206 -13.37 -9.92 9.09
N LYS A 207 -14.09 -9.07 9.81
CA LYS A 207 -15.51 -9.28 10.12
C LYS A 207 -16.37 -9.31 8.86
N ASN A 208 -16.12 -8.41 7.91
CA ASN A 208 -16.86 -8.37 6.65
C ASN A 208 -16.58 -9.62 5.82
N ILE A 209 -15.32 -9.99 5.62
CA ILE A 209 -14.92 -11.19 4.88
C ILE A 209 -15.53 -12.44 5.53
N ALA A 210 -15.40 -12.61 6.85
CA ALA A 210 -15.99 -13.75 7.57
C ALA A 210 -17.51 -13.83 7.39
N GLY A 211 -18.19 -12.69 7.38
CA GLY A 211 -19.63 -12.60 7.12
C GLY A 211 -20.01 -13.05 5.71
N VAL A 212 -19.23 -12.63 4.71
CA VAL A 212 -19.42 -13.05 3.31
C VAL A 212 -19.15 -14.55 3.16
N SER A 213 -18.00 -15.03 3.63
CA SER A 213 -17.60 -16.44 3.53
C SER A 213 -18.59 -17.38 4.23
N ALA A 214 -19.17 -16.95 5.35
CA ALA A 214 -20.21 -17.71 6.03
C ALA A 214 -21.50 -17.85 5.19
N LYS A 215 -21.90 -16.79 4.48
CA LYS A 215 -23.09 -16.79 3.62
C LYS A 215 -22.92 -17.73 2.41
N VAL A 216 -21.74 -17.73 1.78
CA VAL A 216 -21.46 -18.54 0.58
C VAL A 216 -20.98 -19.96 0.91
N LYS A 217 -20.91 -20.30 2.20
CA LYS A 217 -20.49 -21.62 2.64
C LYS A 217 -21.48 -22.70 2.20
N GLY A 218 -20.99 -23.65 1.41
CA GLY A 218 -21.84 -24.75 0.88
C GLY A 218 -22.49 -24.45 -0.46
N GLU A 219 -22.38 -23.20 -0.95
CA GLU A 219 -22.84 -22.86 -2.28
C GLU A 219 -21.95 -23.48 -3.38
N LYS A 220 -22.49 -23.60 -4.59
CA LYS A 220 -21.70 -23.97 -5.77
C LYS A 220 -20.61 -22.91 -5.98
N ARG A 221 -19.41 -23.35 -6.32
CA ARG A 221 -18.27 -22.43 -6.58
C ARG A 221 -18.12 -22.18 -8.09
N PRO A 222 -18.63 -21.05 -8.64
CA PRO A 222 -18.52 -20.72 -10.04
C PRO A 222 -17.05 -20.59 -10.48
N LYS A 223 -16.77 -20.93 -11.73
CA LYS A 223 -15.46 -20.76 -12.37
C LYS A 223 -15.32 -19.33 -12.87
N VAL A 224 -14.39 -18.59 -12.31
CA VAL A 224 -14.17 -17.17 -12.58
C VAL A 224 -12.89 -16.97 -13.37
N MET A 225 -12.96 -16.22 -14.45
CA MET A 225 -11.78 -15.69 -15.13
C MET A 225 -11.44 -14.31 -14.55
N VAL A 226 -10.21 -14.14 -14.08
CA VAL A 226 -9.70 -12.88 -13.55
C VAL A 226 -8.63 -12.33 -14.48
N LEU A 227 -8.75 -11.08 -14.92
CA LEU A 227 -7.80 -10.47 -15.85
C LEU A 227 -7.80 -8.94 -15.74
N PHE A 228 -6.75 -8.33 -16.27
CA PHE A 228 -6.61 -6.88 -16.35
C PHE A 228 -7.21 -6.33 -17.66
N SER A 229 -7.82 -5.13 -17.58
CA SER A 229 -8.47 -4.53 -18.76
C SER A 229 -7.51 -3.95 -19.79
N ASN A 230 -6.30 -3.57 -19.40
CA ASN A 230 -5.34 -2.86 -20.25
C ASN A 230 -3.90 -3.34 -20.13
N MET A 231 -3.64 -4.48 -19.50
CA MET A 231 -2.33 -5.10 -19.44
C MET A 231 -2.22 -6.22 -20.50
N ALA A 232 -1.75 -5.89 -21.68
CA ALA A 232 -1.33 -6.89 -22.68
C ALA A 232 0.17 -7.14 -22.48
N MET A 233 0.54 -8.34 -22.00
CA MET A 233 1.92 -8.78 -21.89
C MET A 233 2.20 -9.78 -23.03
N GLY A 234 3.28 -9.56 -23.79
CA GLY A 234 3.75 -10.54 -24.79
C GLY A 234 2.97 -10.63 -26.10
N GLY A 235 2.10 -9.66 -26.44
CA GLY A 235 1.41 -9.63 -27.73
C GLY A 235 0.22 -10.59 -27.88
N ASN A 236 -0.24 -11.19 -26.76
CA ASN A 236 -1.43 -12.02 -26.71
C ASN A 236 -2.51 -11.32 -25.85
N ASP A 237 -3.76 -11.28 -26.34
CA ASP A 237 -4.89 -10.59 -25.68
C ASP A 237 -5.21 -11.14 -24.28
N PHE A 238 -4.67 -12.32 -23.92
CA PHE A 238 -4.96 -13.04 -22.67
C PHE A 238 -3.71 -13.28 -21.81
N SER A 239 -2.62 -12.55 -22.04
CA SER A 239 -1.38 -12.68 -21.27
C SER A 239 -1.45 -12.11 -19.85
N SER A 240 -2.55 -11.43 -19.50
CA SER A 240 -2.75 -10.81 -18.20
C SER A 240 -3.70 -11.60 -17.29
N ILE A 241 -3.93 -12.89 -17.57
CA ILE A 241 -4.80 -13.73 -16.75
C ILE A 241 -4.12 -14.03 -15.42
N VAL A 242 -4.81 -13.75 -14.34
CA VAL A 242 -4.33 -13.92 -12.97
C VAL A 242 -4.66 -15.32 -12.48
N ALA A 243 -3.64 -16.12 -12.21
CA ALA A 243 -3.81 -17.51 -11.81
C ALA A 243 -3.54 -17.78 -10.32
N LYS A 244 -2.80 -16.93 -9.62
CA LYS A 244 -2.39 -17.11 -8.21
C LYS A 244 -2.26 -15.79 -7.46
N GLY A 245 -1.82 -15.86 -6.22
CA GLY A 245 -1.62 -14.72 -5.34
C GLY A 245 -2.93 -14.26 -4.68
N ILE A 246 -2.94 -13.03 -4.24
CA ILE A 246 -4.06 -12.43 -3.50
C ILE A 246 -5.40 -12.52 -4.25
N TYR A 247 -5.37 -12.56 -5.57
CA TYR A 247 -6.56 -12.67 -6.40
C TYR A 247 -7.33 -13.97 -6.17
N ASN A 248 -6.62 -15.09 -6.00
CA ASN A 248 -7.22 -16.38 -5.68
C ASN A 248 -7.72 -16.44 -4.24
N ASP A 249 -7.03 -15.78 -3.32
CA ASP A 249 -7.45 -15.67 -1.93
C ASP A 249 -8.79 -14.92 -1.84
N ILE A 250 -8.89 -13.77 -2.49
CA ILE A 250 -10.13 -12.99 -2.61
C ILE A 250 -11.26 -13.82 -3.25
N LEU A 251 -10.98 -14.53 -4.35
CA LEU A 251 -11.97 -15.39 -5.01
C LEU A 251 -12.46 -16.52 -4.09
N ALA A 252 -11.54 -17.13 -3.34
CA ALA A 252 -11.87 -18.22 -2.44
C ALA A 252 -12.82 -17.77 -1.33
N GLU A 253 -12.56 -16.60 -0.72
CA GLU A 253 -13.41 -15.99 0.28
C GLU A 253 -14.78 -15.57 -0.27
N ALA A 254 -14.83 -15.16 -1.53
CA ALA A 254 -16.06 -14.82 -2.24
C ALA A 254 -16.87 -16.04 -2.75
N GLY A 255 -16.43 -17.26 -2.48
CA GLY A 255 -17.10 -18.49 -2.92
C GLY A 255 -16.88 -18.85 -4.40
N GLY A 256 -15.89 -18.24 -5.07
CA GLY A 256 -15.52 -18.57 -6.44
C GLY A 256 -14.34 -19.53 -6.57
N THR A 257 -14.01 -19.92 -7.79
CA THR A 257 -12.84 -20.70 -8.16
C THR A 257 -12.23 -20.11 -9.42
N ASN A 258 -10.91 -19.90 -9.45
CA ASN A 258 -10.25 -19.41 -10.66
C ASN A 258 -10.26 -20.47 -11.75
N ALA A 259 -10.85 -20.14 -12.91
CA ALA A 259 -10.98 -21.03 -14.06
C ALA A 259 -9.61 -21.50 -14.62
N PHE A 260 -8.56 -20.72 -14.36
CA PHE A 260 -7.21 -20.93 -14.89
C PHE A 260 -6.14 -21.12 -13.80
N ALA A 261 -6.53 -21.49 -12.57
CA ALA A 261 -5.61 -21.66 -11.43
C ALA A 261 -4.44 -22.60 -11.71
N SER A 262 -4.62 -23.59 -12.57
CA SER A 262 -3.58 -24.56 -12.96
C SER A 262 -2.73 -24.13 -14.17
N ALA A 263 -3.04 -23.00 -14.79
CA ALA A 263 -2.39 -22.58 -16.03
C ALA A 263 -0.96 -22.06 -15.81
N SER A 264 -0.65 -21.58 -14.61
CA SER A 264 0.67 -21.06 -14.25
C SER A 264 1.04 -21.40 -12.80
N LYS A 265 2.33 -21.35 -12.50
CA LYS A 265 2.88 -21.39 -11.14
C LYS A 265 3.07 -20.00 -10.53
N THR A 266 2.91 -18.95 -11.33
CA THR A 266 3.01 -17.53 -10.95
C THR A 266 1.64 -16.88 -10.90
N SER A 267 1.58 -15.58 -10.59
CA SER A 267 0.33 -14.81 -10.56
C SER A 267 -0.30 -14.64 -11.94
N PHE A 268 0.48 -14.78 -13.02
CA PHE A 268 0.03 -14.57 -14.39
C PHE A 268 0.13 -15.84 -15.21
N ALA A 269 -0.80 -16.01 -16.16
CA ALA A 269 -0.79 -17.05 -17.17
C ALA A 269 -0.86 -16.43 -18.56
N ASP A 270 -0.04 -16.93 -19.47
CA ASP A 270 -0.13 -16.62 -20.88
C ASP A 270 -0.92 -17.73 -21.59
N LEU A 271 -2.14 -17.39 -22.03
CA LEU A 271 -3.08 -18.35 -22.59
C LEU A 271 -3.42 -18.02 -24.03
N SER A 272 -3.51 -19.06 -24.87
CA SER A 272 -4.01 -18.89 -26.22
C SER A 272 -5.52 -18.63 -26.23
N LYS A 273 -6.01 -17.96 -27.27
CA LYS A 273 -7.45 -17.70 -27.46
C LYS A 273 -8.25 -19.00 -27.55
N GLU A 274 -7.70 -20.05 -28.15
CA GLU A 274 -8.35 -21.36 -28.26
C GLU A 274 -8.55 -21.98 -26.87
N LYS A 275 -7.55 -21.92 -26.00
CA LYS A 275 -7.66 -22.42 -24.61
C LYS A 275 -8.70 -21.64 -23.82
N VAL A 276 -8.71 -20.32 -23.98
CA VAL A 276 -9.70 -19.46 -23.33
C VAL A 276 -11.10 -19.76 -23.85
N ALA A 277 -11.28 -19.90 -25.15
CA ALA A 277 -12.56 -20.23 -25.78
C ALA A 277 -13.10 -21.63 -25.40
N ALA A 278 -12.20 -22.58 -25.17
CA ALA A 278 -12.55 -23.97 -24.80
C ALA A 278 -12.80 -24.15 -23.29
N THR A 279 -12.56 -23.14 -22.48
CA THR A 279 -12.76 -23.21 -21.01
C THR A 279 -14.12 -22.66 -20.65
N ASP A 280 -14.88 -23.38 -19.78
CA ASP A 280 -16.10 -22.85 -19.20
C ASP A 280 -15.77 -21.73 -18.22
N VAL A 281 -16.34 -20.56 -18.47
CA VAL A 281 -16.23 -19.37 -17.60
C VAL A 281 -17.64 -18.97 -17.17
N ASP A 282 -17.91 -19.10 -15.86
CA ASP A 282 -19.21 -18.78 -15.27
C ASP A 282 -19.35 -17.28 -15.00
N ALA A 283 -18.22 -16.58 -14.72
CA ALA A 283 -18.18 -15.14 -14.43
C ALA A 283 -16.83 -14.52 -14.78
N LEU A 284 -16.81 -13.19 -15.00
CA LEU A 284 -15.58 -12.41 -15.19
C LEU A 284 -15.35 -11.46 -14.02
N VAL A 285 -14.09 -11.39 -13.55
CA VAL A 285 -13.58 -10.28 -12.73
C VAL A 285 -12.56 -9.54 -13.58
N VAL A 286 -12.85 -8.30 -13.92
CA VAL A 286 -11.95 -7.44 -14.72
C VAL A 286 -11.36 -6.38 -13.82
N ILE A 287 -10.04 -6.38 -13.72
CA ILE A 287 -9.28 -5.46 -12.88
C ILE A 287 -8.86 -4.25 -13.73
N GLY A 288 -9.30 -3.06 -13.34
CA GLY A 288 -8.88 -1.80 -13.96
C GLY A 288 -7.54 -1.33 -13.38
N TYR A 289 -6.51 -1.29 -14.22
CA TYR A 289 -5.23 -0.64 -13.91
C TYR A 289 -5.05 0.53 -14.87
N ASN A 290 -5.03 1.76 -14.35
CA ASN A 290 -5.05 2.97 -15.17
C ASN A 290 -6.17 2.97 -16.26
N ASP A 291 -7.27 2.33 -15.94
CA ASP A 291 -8.43 2.24 -16.82
C ASP A 291 -9.68 2.74 -16.06
N PRO A 292 -10.28 3.85 -16.49
CA PRO A 292 -11.47 4.39 -15.85
C PRO A 292 -12.75 3.60 -16.18
N ASN A 293 -12.70 2.66 -17.14
CA ASN A 293 -13.88 1.90 -17.57
C ASN A 293 -13.59 0.42 -17.88
N PRO A 294 -13.08 -0.35 -16.91
CA PRO A 294 -12.78 -1.77 -17.12
C PRO A 294 -14.02 -2.61 -17.47
N ALA A 295 -15.21 -2.14 -17.12
CA ALA A 295 -16.48 -2.78 -17.50
C ALA A 295 -16.68 -2.81 -19.03
N ALA A 296 -16.14 -1.87 -19.78
CA ALA A 296 -16.21 -1.91 -21.25
C ALA A 296 -15.43 -3.11 -21.80
N TYR A 297 -14.28 -3.43 -21.19
CA TYR A 297 -13.50 -4.59 -21.58
C TYR A 297 -14.21 -5.91 -21.22
N ALA A 298 -14.82 -6.01 -20.03
CA ALA A 298 -15.66 -7.15 -19.69
C ALA A 298 -16.73 -7.41 -20.74
N ARG A 299 -17.51 -6.39 -21.12
CA ARG A 299 -18.54 -6.50 -22.16
C ARG A 299 -17.99 -6.88 -23.53
N LYS A 300 -16.79 -6.43 -23.90
CA LYS A 300 -16.11 -6.85 -25.12
C LYS A 300 -15.85 -8.36 -25.11
N LEU A 301 -15.29 -8.89 -24.01
CA LEU A 301 -14.99 -10.33 -23.87
C LEU A 301 -16.27 -11.18 -23.90
N LEU A 302 -17.34 -10.78 -23.22
CA LEU A 302 -18.60 -11.49 -23.25
C LEU A 302 -19.20 -11.59 -24.68
N LYS A 303 -19.01 -10.57 -25.51
CA LYS A 303 -19.40 -10.60 -26.93
C LYS A 303 -18.48 -11.50 -27.77
N GLU A 304 -17.18 -11.56 -27.43
CA GLU A 304 -16.20 -12.37 -28.15
C GLU A 304 -16.34 -13.86 -27.84
N PHE A 305 -16.80 -14.21 -26.64
CA PHE A 305 -17.01 -15.59 -26.18
C PHE A 305 -18.47 -15.87 -25.79
N PRO A 306 -19.42 -15.83 -26.76
CA PRO A 306 -20.86 -15.98 -26.48
C PRO A 306 -21.24 -17.36 -25.94
N GLN A 307 -20.37 -18.37 -26.07
CA GLN A 307 -20.57 -19.72 -25.56
C GLN A 307 -20.42 -19.81 -24.04
N TRP A 308 -19.73 -18.88 -23.39
CA TRP A 308 -19.54 -18.90 -21.94
C TRP A 308 -20.85 -18.72 -21.17
N PRO A 309 -21.06 -19.44 -20.04
CA PRO A 309 -22.15 -19.13 -19.11
C PRO A 309 -22.14 -17.66 -18.69
N ALA A 310 -20.97 -17.07 -18.44
CA ALA A 310 -20.80 -15.65 -18.14
C ALA A 310 -21.43 -14.74 -19.20
N ALA A 311 -21.28 -15.05 -20.48
CA ALA A 311 -21.84 -14.26 -21.59
C ALA A 311 -23.38 -14.39 -21.66
N LYS A 312 -23.90 -15.61 -21.48
CA LYS A 312 -25.34 -15.88 -21.51
C LYS A 312 -26.10 -15.19 -20.37
N ASN A 313 -25.45 -15.08 -19.18
CA ASN A 313 -26.04 -14.51 -17.99
C ASN A 313 -25.59 -13.06 -17.71
N ASN A 314 -24.71 -12.49 -18.56
CA ASN A 314 -24.09 -11.18 -18.37
C ASN A 314 -23.40 -11.04 -16.99
N THR A 315 -22.70 -12.11 -16.54
CA THR A 315 -22.12 -12.21 -15.20
C THR A 315 -20.69 -11.68 -15.20
N TYR A 316 -20.49 -10.46 -14.73
CA TYR A 316 -19.16 -9.87 -14.54
C TYR A 316 -19.16 -8.78 -13.47
N VAL A 317 -17.99 -8.52 -12.90
CA VAL A 317 -17.71 -7.35 -12.07
C VAL A 317 -16.41 -6.70 -12.53
N ALA A 318 -16.37 -5.36 -12.49
CA ALA A 318 -15.17 -4.57 -12.72
C ALA A 318 -14.70 -4.01 -11.38
N LEU A 319 -13.44 -4.25 -11.04
CA LEU A 319 -12.81 -3.85 -9.77
C LEU A 319 -11.46 -3.19 -10.06
N SER A 320 -10.88 -2.55 -9.07
CA SER A 320 -9.59 -1.89 -9.17
C SER A 320 -8.74 -2.14 -7.92
N ASP A 321 -8.51 -1.13 -7.08
CA ASP A 321 -7.56 -1.19 -5.96
C ASP A 321 -7.90 -2.25 -4.89
N SER A 322 -9.15 -2.63 -4.73
CA SER A 322 -9.56 -3.68 -3.79
C SER A 322 -9.08 -5.09 -4.16
N MET A 323 -8.68 -5.29 -5.41
CA MET A 323 -8.11 -6.56 -5.89
C MET A 323 -6.60 -6.69 -5.63
N TYR A 324 -5.93 -5.64 -5.22
CA TYR A 324 -4.50 -5.63 -4.92
C TYR A 324 -4.25 -5.76 -3.41
N LEU A 325 -2.96 -5.90 -3.05
CA LEU A 325 -2.54 -5.71 -1.66
C LEU A 325 -3.01 -4.33 -1.18
N GLY A 326 -3.57 -4.23 0.02
CA GLY A 326 -4.07 -2.95 0.53
C GLY A 326 -5.28 -3.10 1.46
N PRO A 327 -5.86 -1.98 1.92
CA PRO A 327 -6.83 -1.98 3.01
C PRO A 327 -8.27 -2.30 2.62
N SER A 328 -8.57 -2.59 1.36
CA SER A 328 -9.94 -2.67 0.82
C SER A 328 -10.32 -4.03 0.20
N ASN A 329 -9.58 -5.10 0.52
CA ASN A 329 -9.85 -6.43 -0.06
C ASN A 329 -11.24 -6.98 0.28
N ASP A 330 -11.80 -6.62 1.41
CA ASP A 330 -13.15 -6.99 1.82
C ASP A 330 -14.24 -6.46 0.86
N LEU A 331 -14.01 -5.32 0.22
CA LEU A 331 -14.91 -4.78 -0.81
C LEU A 331 -14.90 -5.67 -2.07
N ALA A 332 -13.73 -6.14 -2.49
CA ALA A 332 -13.61 -7.08 -3.60
C ALA A 332 -14.32 -8.40 -3.27
N VAL A 333 -14.07 -8.96 -2.10
CA VAL A 333 -14.74 -10.18 -1.63
C VAL A 333 -16.25 -10.02 -1.67
N THR A 334 -16.77 -8.92 -1.14
CA THR A 334 -18.22 -8.64 -1.12
C THR A 334 -18.80 -8.54 -2.53
N LYS A 335 -18.23 -7.68 -3.38
CA LYS A 335 -18.73 -7.43 -4.75
C LYS A 335 -18.68 -8.68 -5.64
N ILE A 336 -17.64 -9.49 -5.48
CA ILE A 336 -17.50 -10.76 -6.19
C ILE A 336 -18.54 -11.76 -5.69
N ALA A 337 -18.75 -11.88 -4.38
CA ALA A 337 -19.73 -12.79 -3.80
C ALA A 337 -21.16 -12.42 -4.21
N GLU A 338 -21.52 -11.15 -4.18
CA GLU A 338 -22.82 -10.64 -4.65
C GLU A 338 -23.07 -10.96 -6.14
N MET A 339 -22.01 -10.86 -6.98
CA MET A 339 -22.09 -11.22 -8.40
C MET A 339 -22.24 -12.74 -8.60
N LEU A 340 -21.50 -13.56 -7.83
CA LEU A 340 -21.49 -15.02 -7.99
C LEU A 340 -22.71 -15.71 -7.38
N HIS A 341 -23.29 -15.14 -6.34
CA HIS A 341 -24.36 -15.73 -5.52
C HIS A 341 -25.49 -14.72 -5.27
N PRO A 342 -26.13 -14.18 -6.34
CA PRO A 342 -27.14 -13.10 -6.20
C PRO A 342 -28.35 -13.49 -5.35
N ASP A 343 -28.67 -14.78 -5.28
CA ASP A 343 -29.79 -15.28 -4.48
C ASP A 343 -29.46 -15.36 -2.97
N THR A 344 -28.19 -15.18 -2.59
CA THR A 344 -27.72 -15.27 -1.20
C THR A 344 -27.56 -13.88 -0.55
N PHE A 345 -27.46 -12.83 -1.34
CA PHE A 345 -27.27 -11.44 -0.94
C PHE A 345 -28.44 -10.55 -1.27
#